data_f97cb56ec705e863acdcf3ac72f2f1d4
#
_entry.id   f97cb56ec705e863acdcf3ac72f2f1d4
#
_cell.length_a   1.000
_cell.length_b   1.000
_cell.length_c   1.000
_cell.angle_alpha   90.00
_cell.angle_beta   90.00
_cell.angle_gamma   90.00
#
_symmetry.space_group_name_H-M   'P 1'
#
loop_
_entity.id
_entity.type
_entity.pdbx_description
1 polymer ?
#
loop_
_entity_poly.entity_id
_entity_poly.type
_entity_poly.pdbx_seq_one_letter_code
_entity_poly.pdbx_strand_id
1 'polypeptide(L)'
;RAEVQSAAPLAAVTLTVLNSFTDCIVDLACAAPVPGERLITLSQAFRRCGTKPVTLEVAVPGPDGAGGRTWRMPHPADACRALRIGILLDNRSGPLNAMEFSEFLARTQELADRIGAQYKPPLMTEVLQAARRLDTDCAQLDCTASVNVEAEEALGPSQLASLAGPLAIIERGNHRYARMSADGEAVFSV
;
A
#
# COMPACT_ATOMS: atom_id res chain seq x y z
N ARG A 1 -21.22 11.10 -41.28
CA ARG A 1 -20.14 11.52 -40.37
C ARG A 1 -20.75 11.57 -38.99
N ALA A 2 -20.47 10.56 -38.17
CA ALA A 2 -20.85 10.52 -36.75
C ALA A 2 -19.77 11.24 -35.97
N GLU A 3 -20.09 12.29 -35.24
CA GLU A 3 -19.23 12.95 -34.29
C GLU A 3 -18.99 12.02 -33.11
N VAL A 4 -17.75 11.65 -32.90
CA VAL A 4 -17.29 10.96 -31.68
C VAL A 4 -17.31 12.01 -30.57
N GLN A 5 -18.34 11.98 -29.74
CA GLN A 5 -18.34 12.74 -28.48
C GLN A 5 -17.18 12.23 -27.62
N SER A 6 -16.18 13.12 -27.43
CA SER A 6 -15.10 12.94 -26.49
C SER A 6 -15.67 12.76 -25.09
N ALA A 7 -15.56 11.56 -24.54
CA ALA A 7 -15.88 11.29 -23.14
C ALA A 7 -14.97 12.16 -22.28
N ALA A 8 -15.56 12.97 -21.39
CA ALA A 8 -14.83 13.71 -20.37
C ALA A 8 -13.97 12.72 -19.55
N PRO A 9 -12.74 13.09 -19.18
CA PRO A 9 -11.91 12.21 -18.35
C PRO A 9 -12.64 11.96 -17.04
N LEU A 10 -12.90 10.68 -16.74
CA LEU A 10 -13.36 10.24 -15.43
C LEU A 10 -12.38 10.82 -14.40
N ALA A 11 -12.88 11.70 -13.54
CA ALA A 11 -12.13 12.19 -12.40
C ALA A 11 -11.61 10.97 -11.65
N ALA A 12 -10.28 10.85 -11.54
CA ALA A 12 -9.66 9.76 -10.80
C ALA A 12 -10.14 9.87 -9.35
N VAL A 13 -11.07 9.02 -8.96
CA VAL A 13 -11.44 8.84 -7.55
C VAL A 13 -10.20 8.27 -6.88
N THR A 14 -9.45 9.12 -6.22
CA THR A 14 -8.29 8.70 -5.45
C THR A 14 -8.83 7.97 -4.23
N LEU A 15 -8.92 6.66 -4.32
CA LEU A 15 -9.38 5.79 -3.24
C LEU A 15 -8.43 5.96 -2.04
N THR A 16 -9.02 6.03 -0.85
CA THR A 16 -8.27 5.88 0.39
C THR A 16 -7.49 4.57 0.37
N VAL A 17 -6.22 4.61 0.73
CA VAL A 17 -5.34 3.43 0.79
C VAL A 17 -5.42 2.78 2.17
N LEU A 18 -5.55 3.59 3.24
CA LEU A 18 -5.61 3.10 4.62
C LEU A 18 -6.97 2.49 4.94
N ASN A 19 -6.93 1.29 5.49
CA ASN A 19 -8.11 0.52 5.88
C ASN A 19 -7.97 0.05 7.33
N SER A 20 -8.94 0.36 8.18
CA SER A 20 -8.93 0.01 9.61
C SER A 20 -8.93 -1.50 9.91
N PHE A 21 -9.21 -2.35 8.93
CA PHE A 21 -9.11 -3.81 9.09
C PHE A 21 -7.69 -4.32 8.88
N THR A 22 -6.91 -3.66 8.02
CA THR A 22 -5.58 -4.10 7.62
C THR A 22 -4.47 -3.22 8.18
N ASP A 23 -4.80 -2.02 8.66
CA ASP A 23 -3.82 -1.02 9.09
C ASP A 23 -4.09 -0.54 10.52
N CYS A 24 -3.01 -0.35 11.26
CA CYS A 24 -3.06 0.46 12.47
C CYS A 24 -2.96 1.92 12.06
N ILE A 25 -4.06 2.66 12.24
CA ILE A 25 -4.19 4.05 11.80
C ILE A 25 -4.07 4.99 13.01
N VAL A 26 -3.26 6.04 12.85
CA VAL A 26 -3.06 7.10 13.83
C VAL A 26 -3.47 8.42 13.22
N ASP A 27 -4.43 9.09 13.83
CA ASP A 27 -4.88 10.42 13.42
C ASP A 27 -3.95 11.50 13.99
N LEU A 28 -3.57 12.47 13.16
CA LEU A 28 -2.76 13.62 13.53
C LEU A 28 -3.53 14.92 13.25
N ALA A 29 -3.57 15.80 14.25
CA ALA A 29 -4.21 17.12 14.15
C ALA A 29 -3.15 18.22 14.24
N CYS A 30 -3.05 19.06 13.21
CA CYS A 30 -2.10 20.16 13.14
C CYS A 30 -2.75 21.49 13.58
N ALA A 31 -2.07 22.27 14.39
CA ALA A 31 -2.51 23.59 14.81
C ALA A 31 -2.60 24.58 13.63
N ALA A 32 -1.69 24.45 12.65
CA ALA A 32 -1.67 25.22 11.41
C ALA A 32 -1.73 24.30 10.17
N PRO A 33 -2.22 24.77 9.02
CA PRO A 33 -2.19 23.99 7.79
C PRO A 33 -0.75 23.66 7.39
N VAL A 34 -0.51 22.40 7.04
CA VAL A 34 0.81 21.93 6.55
C VAL A 34 0.76 21.84 5.02
N PRO A 35 1.73 22.45 4.32
CA PRO A 35 1.79 22.36 2.85
C PRO A 35 1.97 20.92 2.37
N GLY A 36 1.27 20.55 1.28
CA GLY A 36 1.31 19.21 0.71
C GLY A 36 2.69 18.78 0.24
N GLU A 37 3.48 19.69 -0.34
CA GLU A 37 4.88 19.40 -0.73
C GLU A 37 5.73 18.95 0.46
N ARG A 38 5.55 19.59 1.62
CA ARG A 38 6.24 19.20 2.85
C ARG A 38 5.80 17.82 3.33
N LEU A 39 4.50 17.52 3.25
CA LEU A 39 3.95 16.22 3.62
C LEU A 39 4.44 15.11 2.70
N ILE A 40 4.52 15.37 1.39
CA ILE A 40 5.07 14.43 0.41
C ILE A 40 6.54 14.12 0.75
N THR A 41 7.35 15.14 1.00
CA THR A 41 8.77 14.97 1.34
C THR A 41 8.94 14.15 2.62
N LEU A 42 8.16 14.44 3.66
CA LEU A 42 8.21 13.71 4.93
C LEU A 42 7.71 12.27 4.78
N SER A 43 6.64 12.05 4.01
CA SER A 43 6.13 10.71 3.75
C SER A 43 7.10 9.84 2.96
N GLN A 44 7.87 10.43 2.04
CA GLN A 44 8.90 9.70 1.30
C GLN A 44 10.01 9.15 2.20
N ALA A 45 10.37 9.88 3.25
CA ALA A 45 11.34 9.42 4.24
C ALA A 45 10.77 8.35 5.19
N PHE A 46 9.44 8.20 5.24
CA PHE A 46 8.74 7.34 6.19
C PHE A 46 7.78 6.37 5.47
N ARG A 47 8.30 5.57 4.57
CA ARG A 47 7.51 4.61 3.78
C ARG A 47 7.42 3.21 4.37
N ARG A 48 8.31 2.86 5.29
CA ARG A 48 8.38 1.51 5.88
C ARG A 48 8.95 1.57 7.30
N CYS A 49 8.47 0.61 8.12
CA CYS A 49 9.10 0.22 9.37
C CYS A 49 9.36 -1.27 9.29
N GLY A 50 10.63 -1.67 9.27
CA GLY A 50 11.00 -3.04 8.99
C GLY A 50 10.40 -3.54 7.67
N THR A 51 9.60 -4.60 7.75
CA THR A 51 8.93 -5.22 6.60
C THR A 51 7.59 -4.57 6.24
N LYS A 52 7.03 -3.72 7.12
CA LYS A 52 5.69 -3.17 6.99
C LYS A 52 5.67 -1.84 6.23
N PRO A 53 4.85 -1.69 5.19
CA PRO A 53 4.63 -0.40 4.54
C PRO A 53 3.91 0.57 5.49
N VAL A 54 4.25 1.85 5.33
CA VAL A 54 3.62 2.97 6.02
C VAL A 54 3.03 3.92 5.01
N THR A 55 1.80 4.34 5.22
CA THR A 55 1.07 5.25 4.34
C THR A 55 0.61 6.48 5.11
N LEU A 56 0.73 7.66 4.51
CA LEU A 56 0.23 8.91 5.02
C LEU A 56 -0.88 9.43 4.11
N GLU A 57 -2.01 9.80 4.70
CA GLU A 57 -3.14 10.42 4.01
C GLU A 57 -3.53 11.75 4.65
N VAL A 58 -4.16 12.58 3.87
CA VAL A 58 -4.65 13.90 4.27
C VAL A 58 -6.16 13.99 4.11
N ALA A 59 -6.80 14.71 5.02
CA ALA A 59 -8.21 15.03 4.90
C ALA A 59 -8.40 16.23 3.98
N VAL A 60 -9.17 16.05 2.93
CA VAL A 60 -9.58 17.11 2.00
C VAL A 60 -11.10 17.23 1.97
N PRO A 61 -11.66 18.38 1.56
CA PRO A 61 -13.09 18.49 1.34
C PRO A 61 -13.60 17.41 0.40
N GLY A 62 -14.71 16.78 0.76
CA GLY A 62 -15.36 15.79 -0.09
C GLY A 62 -15.92 16.42 -1.37
N PRO A 63 -16.13 15.62 -2.44
CA PRO A 63 -16.61 16.09 -3.73
C PRO A 63 -18.03 16.68 -3.68
N ASP A 64 -18.81 16.31 -2.69
CA ASP A 64 -20.24 16.67 -2.59
C ASP A 64 -20.52 18.06 -2.01
N GLY A 65 -19.49 18.80 -1.62
CA GLY A 65 -19.64 20.14 -1.02
C GLY A 65 -20.43 20.19 0.31
N ALA A 66 -20.90 19.06 0.81
CA ALA A 66 -21.76 18.93 1.99
C ALA A 66 -21.00 18.93 3.34
N GLY A 67 -19.74 19.42 3.35
CA GLY A 67 -18.91 19.43 4.57
C GLY A 67 -18.27 18.09 4.93
N GLY A 68 -18.46 17.05 4.13
CA GLY A 68 -17.78 15.76 4.26
C GLY A 68 -16.27 15.86 4.01
N ARG A 69 -15.51 14.98 4.63
CA ARG A 69 -14.05 14.85 4.40
C ARG A 69 -13.76 13.56 3.65
N THR A 70 -12.86 13.66 2.67
CA THR A 70 -12.32 12.50 1.96
C THR A 70 -10.84 12.36 2.30
N TRP A 71 -10.39 11.13 2.48
CA TRP A 71 -8.98 10.83 2.73
C TRP A 71 -8.29 10.42 1.43
N ARG A 72 -7.11 10.95 1.19
CA ARG A 72 -6.28 10.59 0.05
C ARG A 72 -4.81 10.90 0.31
N MET A 73 -3.95 10.41 -0.55
CA MET A 73 -2.54 10.80 -0.56
C MET A 73 -2.37 12.32 -0.72
N PRO A 74 -1.36 12.94 -0.07
CA PRO A 74 -1.11 14.37 -0.20
C PRO A 74 -0.73 14.75 -1.64
N HIS A 75 -1.22 15.91 -2.08
CA HIS A 75 -0.86 16.53 -3.35
C HIS A 75 -0.10 17.85 -3.06
N PRO A 76 0.85 18.28 -3.92
CA PRO A 76 1.64 19.49 -3.68
C PRO A 76 0.83 20.75 -3.36
N ALA A 77 -0.31 20.92 -4.02
CA ALA A 77 -1.21 22.06 -3.82
C ALA A 77 -2.03 22.04 -2.53
N ASP A 78 -1.93 20.97 -1.74
CA ASP A 78 -2.71 20.83 -0.50
C ASP A 78 -2.18 21.72 0.62
N ALA A 79 -3.10 22.09 1.54
CA ALA A 79 -2.80 22.72 2.81
C ALA A 79 -3.72 22.09 3.88
N CYS A 80 -3.21 21.10 4.59
CA CYS A 80 -4.04 20.23 5.43
C CYS A 80 -3.75 20.39 6.91
N ARG A 81 -4.79 20.31 7.74
CA ARG A 81 -4.69 20.30 9.22
C ARG A 81 -4.94 18.91 9.82
N ALA A 82 -5.64 18.05 9.11
CA ALA A 82 -5.94 16.70 9.56
C ALA A 82 -5.25 15.70 8.63
N LEU A 83 -4.48 14.82 9.24
CA LEU A 83 -3.71 13.80 8.58
C LEU A 83 -3.98 12.47 9.29
N ARG A 84 -3.71 11.38 8.61
CA ARG A 84 -3.61 10.09 9.25
C ARG A 84 -2.43 9.32 8.67
N ILE A 85 -1.77 8.58 9.53
CA ILE A 85 -0.67 7.70 9.15
C ILE A 85 -1.01 6.28 9.59
N GLY A 86 -0.75 5.32 8.73
CA GLY A 86 -1.05 3.93 9.03
C GLY A 86 0.11 3.02 8.70
N ILE A 87 0.24 1.96 9.50
CA ILE A 87 1.17 0.86 9.27
C ILE A 87 0.39 -0.42 9.06
N LEU A 88 0.77 -1.20 8.05
CA LEU A 88 0.12 -2.47 7.75
C LEU A 88 0.31 -3.47 8.90
N LEU A 89 -0.77 -4.11 9.32
CA LEU A 89 -0.78 -5.06 10.44
C LEU A 89 -0.19 -6.42 10.08
N ASP A 90 -0.36 -6.85 8.82
CA ASP A 90 0.10 -8.13 8.36
C ASP A 90 0.51 -8.12 6.89
N ASN A 91 1.49 -8.93 6.52
CA ASN A 91 1.87 -9.19 5.12
C ASN A 91 2.55 -10.57 5.02
N ARG A 92 3.02 -10.95 3.84
CA ARG A 92 3.71 -12.24 3.63
C ARG A 92 4.96 -12.47 4.49
N SER A 93 5.48 -11.45 5.16
CA SER A 93 6.58 -11.58 6.14
C SER A 93 6.08 -11.83 7.57
N GLY A 94 4.77 -12.01 7.73
CA GLY A 94 4.09 -12.27 9.00
C GLY A 94 3.47 -11.01 9.63
N PRO A 95 2.94 -11.11 10.85
CA PRO A 95 2.26 -10.03 11.55
C PRO A 95 3.23 -8.94 12.00
N LEU A 96 2.72 -7.72 12.18
CA LEU A 96 3.45 -6.59 12.76
C LEU A 96 4.00 -6.97 14.13
N ASN A 97 5.29 -6.77 14.34
CA ASN A 97 5.96 -7.09 15.59
C ASN A 97 6.26 -5.84 16.45
N ALA A 98 6.70 -6.07 17.69
CA ALA A 98 6.93 -4.99 18.65
C ALA A 98 8.05 -4.02 18.23
N MET A 99 9.08 -4.48 17.52
CA MET A 99 10.17 -3.63 17.04
C MET A 99 9.68 -2.70 15.92
N GLU A 100 9.00 -3.25 14.92
CA GLU A 100 8.43 -2.50 13.81
C GLU A 100 7.41 -1.45 14.31
N PHE A 101 6.57 -1.84 15.29
CA PHE A 101 5.62 -0.92 15.88
C PHE A 101 6.28 0.18 16.72
N SER A 102 7.32 -0.14 17.48
CA SER A 102 8.10 0.86 18.23
C SER A 102 8.79 1.86 17.30
N GLU A 103 9.36 1.37 16.19
CA GLU A 103 9.94 2.21 15.15
C GLU A 103 8.86 3.12 14.52
N PHE A 104 7.69 2.56 14.23
CA PHE A 104 6.56 3.33 13.70
C PHE A 104 6.14 4.46 14.64
N LEU A 105 5.98 4.19 15.93
CA LEU A 105 5.63 5.21 16.91
C LEU A 105 6.70 6.30 17.04
N ALA A 106 7.97 5.91 17.10
CA ALA A 106 9.10 6.86 17.20
C ALA A 106 9.13 7.81 15.98
N ARG A 107 8.99 7.27 14.77
CA ARG A 107 8.96 8.06 13.55
C ARG A 107 7.67 8.90 13.40
N THR A 108 6.54 8.38 13.89
CA THR A 108 5.28 9.15 13.94
C THR A 108 5.43 10.34 14.89
N GLN A 109 6.08 10.17 16.04
CA GLN A 109 6.39 11.26 16.97
C GLN A 109 7.30 12.29 16.31
N GLU A 110 8.38 11.87 15.67
CA GLU A 110 9.28 12.78 14.93
C GLU A 110 8.54 13.56 13.84
N LEU A 111 7.65 12.90 13.09
CA LEU A 111 6.80 13.54 12.10
C LEU A 111 5.87 14.57 12.76
N ALA A 112 5.19 14.21 13.84
CA ALA A 112 4.28 15.09 14.58
C ALA A 112 5.00 16.34 15.09
N ASP A 113 6.18 16.18 15.67
CA ASP A 113 7.00 17.29 16.16
C ASP A 113 7.41 18.25 15.03
N ARG A 114 7.82 17.70 13.89
CA ARG A 114 8.22 18.48 12.72
C ARG A 114 7.10 19.32 12.11
N ILE A 115 5.86 18.82 12.19
CA ILE A 115 4.69 19.53 11.59
C ILE A 115 3.82 20.24 12.63
N GLY A 116 4.16 20.18 13.91
CA GLY A 116 3.37 20.74 15.01
C GLY A 116 2.00 20.04 15.16
N ALA A 117 1.98 18.73 14.98
CA ALA A 117 0.77 17.92 15.12
C ALA A 117 0.68 17.30 16.51
N GLN A 118 -0.56 17.09 16.94
CA GLN A 118 -0.88 16.31 18.13
C GLN A 118 -1.54 14.99 17.69
N TYR A 119 -1.23 13.91 18.40
CA TYR A 119 -1.85 12.62 18.21
C TYR A 119 -1.91 11.82 19.52
N LYS A 120 -2.73 10.80 19.56
CA LYS A 120 -2.78 9.84 20.66
C LYS A 120 -2.18 8.51 20.18
N PRO A 121 -1.08 8.05 20.79
CA PRO A 121 -0.50 6.77 20.41
C PRO A 121 -1.45 5.62 20.78
N PRO A 122 -1.64 4.64 19.88
CA PRO A 122 -2.42 3.45 20.19
C PRO A 122 -1.65 2.53 21.17
N LEU A 123 -2.39 1.69 21.88
CA LEU A 123 -1.78 0.73 22.81
C LEU A 123 -1.11 -0.41 22.04
N MET A 124 0.18 -0.61 22.28
CA MET A 124 0.97 -1.65 21.61
C MET A 124 0.34 -3.04 21.74
N THR A 125 -0.16 -3.38 22.92
CA THR A 125 -0.79 -4.69 23.18
C THR A 125 -2.01 -4.93 22.29
N GLU A 126 -2.84 -3.93 22.09
CA GLU A 126 -4.04 -4.03 21.24
C GLU A 126 -3.66 -4.16 19.77
N VAL A 127 -2.70 -3.35 19.32
CA VAL A 127 -2.23 -3.37 17.92
C VAL A 127 -1.58 -4.71 17.56
N LEU A 128 -0.68 -5.22 18.41
CA LEU A 128 -0.02 -6.50 18.17
C LEU A 128 -1.01 -7.68 18.27
N GLN A 129 -2.04 -7.58 19.08
CA GLN A 129 -3.10 -8.57 19.12
C GLN A 129 -3.94 -8.56 17.83
N ALA A 130 -4.29 -7.37 17.33
CA ALA A 130 -4.99 -7.22 16.06
C ALA A 130 -4.17 -7.79 14.89
N ALA A 131 -2.87 -7.49 14.85
CA ALA A 131 -1.95 -8.02 13.84
C ALA A 131 -1.93 -9.56 13.82
N ARG A 132 -1.80 -10.20 14.99
CA ARG A 132 -1.81 -11.67 15.11
C ARG A 132 -3.15 -12.29 14.72
N ARG A 133 -4.27 -11.63 15.03
CA ARG A 133 -5.60 -12.10 14.59
C ARG A 133 -5.70 -12.05 13.07
N LEU A 134 -5.29 -10.93 12.47
CA LEU A 134 -5.31 -10.78 11.01
C LEU A 134 -4.45 -11.84 10.33
N ASP A 135 -3.23 -12.08 10.81
CA ASP A 135 -2.32 -13.14 10.33
C ASP A 135 -2.97 -14.52 10.38
N THR A 136 -3.64 -14.85 11.50
CA THR A 136 -4.37 -16.11 11.66
C THR A 136 -5.54 -16.22 10.67
N ASP A 137 -6.31 -15.15 10.50
CA ASP A 137 -7.45 -15.12 9.58
C ASP A 137 -6.97 -15.21 8.12
N CYS A 138 -5.90 -14.51 7.76
CA CYS A 138 -5.27 -14.60 6.44
C CYS A 138 -4.75 -16.02 6.16
N ALA A 139 -4.10 -16.66 7.14
CA ALA A 139 -3.59 -18.03 6.99
C ALA A 139 -4.71 -19.06 6.73
N GLN A 140 -5.92 -18.82 7.26
CA GLN A 140 -7.09 -19.70 7.00
C GLN A 140 -7.66 -19.50 5.59
N LEU A 141 -7.47 -18.32 5.00
CA LEU A 141 -7.98 -17.96 3.68
C LEU A 141 -6.91 -18.15 2.59
N ASP A 142 -5.63 -18.27 2.97
CA ASP A 142 -4.54 -18.41 2.02
C ASP A 142 -4.57 -19.79 1.38
N CYS A 143 -4.89 -19.82 0.09
CA CYS A 143 -4.83 -21.03 -0.72
C CYS A 143 -3.85 -20.82 -1.86
N THR A 144 -2.87 -21.71 -1.97
CA THR A 144 -1.98 -21.75 -3.12
C THR A 144 -2.56 -22.69 -4.16
N ALA A 145 -2.87 -22.15 -5.35
CA ALA A 145 -3.23 -22.96 -6.50
C ALA A 145 -1.99 -23.15 -7.39
N SER A 146 -1.68 -24.40 -7.73
CA SER A 146 -0.67 -24.70 -8.74
C SER A 146 -1.33 -25.41 -9.93
N VAL A 147 -0.97 -25.00 -11.13
CA VAL A 147 -1.37 -25.66 -12.37
C VAL A 147 -0.13 -26.32 -12.94
N ASN A 148 -0.14 -27.65 -13.00
CA ASN A 148 0.91 -28.41 -13.64
C ASN A 148 0.52 -28.67 -15.10
N VAL A 149 1.41 -28.32 -16.01
CA VAL A 149 1.23 -28.60 -17.43
C VAL A 149 2.28 -29.62 -17.85
N GLU A 150 1.85 -30.77 -18.30
CA GLU A 150 2.70 -31.79 -18.91
C GLU A 150 2.73 -31.57 -20.41
N ALA A 151 3.92 -31.48 -20.97
CA ALA A 151 4.12 -31.49 -22.40
C ALA A 151 4.28 -32.96 -22.87
N GLU A 152 3.72 -33.30 -24.03
CA GLU A 152 3.85 -34.64 -24.62
C GLU A 152 5.32 -34.97 -24.99
N GLU A 153 6.11 -33.93 -25.29
CA GLU A 153 7.55 -34.03 -25.56
C GLU A 153 8.34 -33.07 -24.66
N ALA A 154 9.58 -33.45 -24.36
CA ALA A 154 10.48 -32.59 -23.57
C ALA A 154 10.75 -31.27 -24.30
N LEU A 155 10.41 -30.15 -23.66
CA LEU A 155 10.65 -28.80 -24.19
C LEU A 155 12.09 -28.35 -23.90
N GLY A 156 12.80 -27.96 -24.95
CA GLY A 156 14.11 -27.34 -24.81
C GLY A 156 14.02 -25.87 -24.37
N PRO A 157 15.13 -25.28 -23.87
CA PRO A 157 15.15 -23.87 -23.37
C PRO A 157 14.66 -22.84 -24.39
N SER A 158 14.99 -23.04 -25.67
CA SER A 158 14.56 -22.13 -26.76
C SER A 158 13.08 -22.20 -27.04
N GLN A 159 12.46 -23.37 -26.88
CA GLN A 159 11.03 -23.58 -27.04
C GLN A 159 10.28 -22.94 -25.86
N LEU A 160 10.79 -23.11 -24.64
CA LEU A 160 10.24 -22.45 -23.45
C LEU A 160 10.29 -20.92 -23.58
N ALA A 161 11.42 -20.36 -24.03
CA ALA A 161 11.56 -18.94 -24.27
C ALA A 161 10.57 -18.42 -25.34
N SER A 162 10.33 -19.20 -26.39
CA SER A 162 9.35 -18.87 -27.44
C SER A 162 7.90 -18.86 -26.92
N LEU A 163 7.57 -19.76 -26.00
CA LEU A 163 6.26 -19.82 -25.36
C LEU A 163 6.07 -18.73 -24.32
N ALA A 164 7.14 -18.35 -23.61
CA ALA A 164 7.10 -17.34 -22.55
C ALA A 164 6.86 -15.92 -23.10
N GLY A 165 7.42 -15.58 -24.25
CA GLY A 165 7.35 -14.25 -24.84
C GLY A 165 5.93 -13.71 -25.02
N PRO A 166 5.04 -14.42 -25.76
CA PRO A 166 3.64 -14.00 -25.96
C PRO A 166 2.83 -13.88 -24.66
N LEU A 167 3.22 -14.60 -23.59
CA LEU A 167 2.56 -14.59 -22.30
C LEU A 167 3.10 -13.52 -21.34
N ALA A 168 4.04 -12.70 -21.80
CA ALA A 168 4.74 -11.72 -20.96
C ALA A 168 5.38 -12.36 -19.71
N ILE A 169 5.89 -13.57 -19.85
CA ILE A 169 6.62 -14.31 -18.82
C ILE A 169 8.11 -14.07 -19.06
N ILE A 170 8.82 -13.63 -18.02
CA ILE A 170 10.26 -13.32 -18.09
C ILE A 170 11.06 -14.34 -17.29
N GLU A 171 12.26 -14.67 -17.77
CA GLU A 171 13.19 -15.51 -17.04
C GLU A 171 13.81 -14.74 -15.85
N ARG A 172 13.82 -15.36 -14.68
CA ARG A 172 14.34 -14.80 -13.42
C ARG A 172 15.65 -15.45 -12.97
N GLY A 173 16.27 -16.24 -13.84
CA GLY A 173 17.47 -17.01 -13.56
C GLY A 173 17.17 -18.41 -13.00
N ASN A 174 18.15 -19.31 -13.07
CA ASN A 174 18.02 -20.72 -12.66
C ASN A 174 16.82 -21.45 -13.29
N HIS A 175 16.51 -21.16 -14.54
CA HIS A 175 15.38 -21.73 -15.29
C HIS A 175 14.01 -21.49 -14.63
N ARG A 176 13.87 -20.42 -13.85
CA ARG A 176 12.60 -19.96 -13.31
C ARG A 176 12.05 -18.82 -14.15
N TYR A 177 10.78 -18.91 -14.44
CA TYR A 177 10.07 -17.90 -15.19
C TYR A 177 8.98 -17.27 -14.31
N ALA A 178 8.67 -16.01 -14.51
CA ALA A 178 7.62 -15.33 -13.78
C ALA A 178 6.89 -14.31 -14.67
N ARG A 179 5.59 -14.17 -14.47
CA ARG A 179 4.85 -13.04 -14.99
C ARG A 179 4.85 -11.93 -13.94
N MET A 180 5.25 -10.74 -14.35
CA MET A 180 5.31 -9.59 -13.48
C MET A 180 4.07 -8.73 -13.67
N SER A 181 3.59 -8.13 -12.58
CA SER A 181 2.60 -7.05 -12.61
C SER A 181 3.24 -5.74 -13.08
N ALA A 182 2.41 -4.72 -13.35
CA ALA A 182 2.89 -3.38 -13.67
C ALA A 182 3.74 -2.76 -12.54
N ASP A 183 3.52 -3.19 -11.30
CA ASP A 183 4.23 -2.72 -10.10
C ASP A 183 5.54 -3.51 -9.84
N GLY A 184 5.88 -4.46 -10.71
CA GLY A 184 7.10 -5.25 -10.62
C GLY A 184 7.04 -6.44 -9.65
N GLU A 185 5.86 -6.82 -9.18
CA GLU A 185 5.66 -8.02 -8.36
C GLU A 185 5.35 -9.25 -9.23
N ALA A 186 5.80 -10.42 -8.79
CA ALA A 186 5.50 -11.66 -9.49
C ALA A 186 4.02 -12.04 -9.26
N VAL A 187 3.24 -12.10 -10.35
CA VAL A 187 1.84 -12.55 -10.32
C VAL A 187 1.79 -14.07 -10.16
N PHE A 188 2.64 -14.77 -10.89
CA PHE A 188 2.89 -16.21 -10.74
C PHE A 188 4.31 -16.54 -11.21
N SER A 189 4.81 -17.69 -10.77
CA SER A 189 6.10 -18.24 -11.20
C SER A 189 5.94 -19.67 -11.73
N VAL A 190 6.77 -20.00 -12.70
CA VAL A 190 6.85 -21.32 -13.34
C VAL A 190 8.26 -21.90 -13.18
#